data_df79ede555f40d39e4e124d8865799c0
#
_entry.id   df79ede555f40d39e4e124d8865799c0
#
_cell.length_a   1.000
_cell.length_b   1.000
_cell.length_c   1.000
_cell.angle_alpha   90.00
_cell.angle_beta   90.00
_cell.angle_gamma   90.00
#
_symmetry.space_group_name_H-M   'P 1'
#
loop_
_entity.id
_entity.type
_entity.pdbx_description
1 polymer ?
#
loop_
_entity_poly.entity_id
_entity_poly.type
_entity_poly.pdbx_seq_one_letter_code
_entity_poly.pdbx_strand_id
1 'polypeptide(L)'
;MIITNPKTFGALIEVVKSGASYHTFRDWRCTITNTDYIGDVVKEENYIYVPGMSGKLDVTETIAGRPVYKSRAIKIELAGAHDRYDWQNQISRIRNAIDGRLVKVIFDDDTGHYWKGRASVNGFERQRQLGTFTIEIPDADPYKYEITSSQEPWLWDPFSFEDGVIRYLGERGINDGTQITIPKGNMSVVPIITVTDILHAPVTVSASGVSGTFTLQAGDNRIPQIRVCGDSDVVLTFGGTANVIIDYRAGSL
;
A
#
# COMPACT_ATOMS: atom_id res chain seq x y z
N MET A 1 15.26 -16.51 15.64
CA MET A 1 15.65 -16.82 14.25
C MET A 1 14.77 -17.99 13.80
N ILE A 2 13.63 -17.70 13.18
CA ILE A 2 12.75 -18.74 12.61
C ILE A 2 13.41 -19.11 11.28
N ILE A 3 14.01 -20.30 11.22
CA ILE A 3 14.50 -20.87 9.96
C ILE A 3 13.26 -21.19 9.15
N THR A 4 12.82 -20.26 8.30
CA THR A 4 11.82 -20.52 7.29
C THR A 4 12.39 -21.56 6.33
N ASN A 5 11.78 -22.74 6.31
CA ASN A 5 12.16 -23.78 5.37
C ASN A 5 11.93 -23.22 3.95
N PRO A 6 12.96 -23.05 3.11
CA PRO A 6 12.82 -22.43 1.79
C PRO A 6 11.87 -23.16 0.84
N LYS A 7 11.35 -24.32 1.25
CA LYS A 7 10.37 -25.10 0.50
C LYS A 7 8.90 -24.69 0.72
N THR A 8 8.64 -23.70 1.58
CA THR A 8 7.27 -23.32 1.98
C THR A 8 6.96 -21.84 1.78
N PHE A 9 7.67 -21.17 0.85
CA PHE A 9 7.44 -19.78 0.54
C PHE A 9 6.03 -19.58 -0.03
N GLY A 10 5.31 -18.64 0.54
CA GLY A 10 3.92 -18.36 0.21
C GLY A 10 3.57 -16.88 0.31
N ALA A 11 2.28 -16.61 0.20
CA ALA A 11 1.70 -15.30 0.40
C ALA A 11 0.34 -15.40 1.10
N LEU A 12 0.04 -14.40 1.91
CA LEU A 12 -1.29 -14.18 2.49
C LEU A 12 -2.08 -13.27 1.54
N ILE A 13 -3.25 -13.73 1.11
CA ILE A 13 -4.16 -13.00 0.23
C ILE A 13 -5.42 -12.63 1.02
N GLU A 14 -5.64 -11.35 1.24
CA GLU A 14 -6.80 -10.80 1.94
C GLU A 14 -7.75 -10.15 0.95
N VAL A 15 -9.01 -10.54 0.98
CA VAL A 15 -10.08 -9.93 0.17
C VAL A 15 -10.56 -8.66 0.86
N VAL A 16 -10.29 -7.50 0.26
CA VAL A 16 -10.56 -6.17 0.86
C VAL A 16 -12.01 -6.00 1.31
N LYS A 17 -12.98 -6.47 0.53
CA LYS A 17 -14.41 -6.27 0.83
C LYS A 17 -14.94 -7.13 1.98
N SER A 18 -14.44 -8.37 2.11
CA SER A 18 -14.95 -9.33 3.10
C SER A 18 -14.05 -9.50 4.31
N GLY A 19 -12.78 -9.06 4.23
CA GLY A 19 -11.76 -9.33 5.23
C GLY A 19 -11.32 -10.82 5.29
N ALA A 20 -11.83 -11.66 4.38
CA ALA A 20 -11.43 -13.05 4.32
C ALA A 20 -9.98 -13.16 3.85
N SER A 21 -9.18 -13.92 4.55
CA SER A 21 -7.76 -14.12 4.26
C SER A 21 -7.44 -15.59 3.99
N TYR A 22 -6.55 -15.83 3.05
CA TYR A 22 -6.13 -17.15 2.62
C TYR A 22 -4.61 -17.16 2.42
N HIS A 23 -3.93 -18.09 3.03
CA HIS A 23 -2.51 -18.27 2.82
C HIS A 23 -2.25 -19.38 1.80
N THR A 24 -1.45 -19.10 0.77
CA THR A 24 -1.22 -20.03 -0.34
C THR A 24 -0.73 -21.40 0.10
N PHE A 25 0.17 -21.45 1.09
CA PHE A 25 0.69 -22.71 1.61
C PHE A 25 -0.19 -23.31 2.71
N ARG A 26 -0.60 -22.55 3.71
CA ARG A 26 -1.35 -23.07 4.89
C ARG A 26 -2.74 -23.57 4.52
N ASP A 27 -3.46 -22.80 3.68
CA ASP A 27 -4.86 -23.09 3.34
C ASP A 27 -5.02 -23.86 2.03
N TRP A 28 -4.15 -23.58 1.04
CA TRP A 28 -4.24 -24.19 -0.29
C TRP A 28 -3.18 -25.26 -0.54
N ARG A 29 -2.20 -25.42 0.35
CA ARG A 29 -1.05 -26.34 0.19
C ARG A 29 -0.30 -26.14 -1.13
N CYS A 30 -0.21 -24.88 -1.56
CA CYS A 30 0.50 -24.47 -2.76
C CYS A 30 1.65 -23.54 -2.38
N THR A 31 2.81 -23.76 -2.97
CA THR A 31 4.00 -22.92 -2.80
C THR A 31 4.21 -22.07 -4.03
N ILE A 32 4.79 -20.88 -3.85
CA ILE A 32 5.20 -20.00 -4.95
C ILE A 32 6.45 -20.61 -5.60
N THR A 33 6.45 -20.65 -6.92
CA THR A 33 7.52 -21.31 -7.71
C THR A 33 8.38 -20.35 -8.51
N ASN A 34 7.85 -19.16 -8.81
CA ASN A 34 8.62 -18.12 -9.51
C ASN A 34 9.32 -17.19 -8.52
N THR A 35 10.42 -16.59 -8.93
CA THR A 35 11.19 -15.58 -8.17
C THR A 35 10.79 -14.17 -8.54
N ASP A 36 10.36 -13.94 -9.78
CA ASP A 36 10.02 -12.62 -10.33
C ASP A 36 8.49 -12.41 -10.29
N TYR A 37 7.93 -12.45 -9.07
CA TYR A 37 6.48 -12.33 -8.89
C TYR A 37 5.99 -10.87 -8.88
N ILE A 38 6.88 -9.88 -8.74
CA ILE A 38 6.56 -8.45 -8.80
C ILE A 38 7.21 -7.86 -10.05
N GLY A 39 6.39 -7.30 -10.95
CA GLY A 39 6.87 -6.66 -12.17
C GLY A 39 7.62 -5.35 -11.90
N ASP A 40 8.37 -4.88 -12.88
CA ASP A 40 9.16 -3.66 -12.80
C ASP A 40 8.31 -2.40 -12.66
N VAL A 41 8.91 -1.36 -12.07
CA VAL A 41 8.33 -0.03 -11.96
C VAL A 41 8.49 0.71 -13.29
N VAL A 42 7.38 1.10 -13.90
CA VAL A 42 7.37 1.87 -15.15
C VAL A 42 6.98 3.31 -14.84
N LYS A 43 7.87 4.27 -15.19
CA LYS A 43 7.58 5.69 -15.08
C LYS A 43 6.58 6.11 -16.16
N GLU A 44 5.73 7.06 -15.83
CA GLU A 44 4.91 7.74 -16.82
C GLU A 44 5.69 8.95 -17.34
N GLU A 45 6.17 8.84 -18.58
CA GLU A 45 6.99 9.88 -19.22
C GLU A 45 6.16 10.65 -20.23
N ASN A 46 6.23 11.99 -20.17
CA ASN A 46 5.51 12.89 -21.07
C ASN A 46 6.48 13.84 -21.76
N TYR A 47 6.53 13.76 -23.08
CA TYR A 47 7.40 14.59 -23.91
C TYR A 47 6.58 15.38 -24.94
N ILE A 48 6.91 16.65 -25.13
CA ILE A 48 6.30 17.50 -26.16
C ILE A 48 7.32 17.77 -27.26
N TYR A 49 6.92 17.55 -28.51
CA TYR A 49 7.70 17.98 -29.67
C TYR A 49 7.43 19.45 -29.93
N VAL A 50 8.52 20.28 -29.96
CA VAL A 50 8.45 21.69 -30.29
C VAL A 50 9.14 21.88 -31.63
N PRO A 51 8.44 22.34 -32.69
CA PRO A 51 9.06 22.61 -34.00
C PRO A 51 10.23 23.59 -33.88
N GLY A 52 11.37 23.23 -34.47
CA GLY A 52 12.60 24.06 -34.44
C GLY A 52 13.49 23.85 -33.20
N MET A 53 13.08 23.03 -32.25
CA MET A 53 13.90 22.64 -31.10
C MET A 53 14.60 21.31 -31.38
N SER A 54 15.88 21.21 -31.02
CA SER A 54 16.58 19.92 -31.06
C SER A 54 16.16 19.07 -29.83
N GLY A 55 15.59 17.89 -30.10
CA GLY A 55 15.07 16.97 -29.06
C GLY A 55 13.60 17.22 -28.72
N LYS A 56 13.16 16.71 -27.60
CA LYS A 56 11.80 16.86 -27.06
C LYS A 56 11.86 17.60 -25.74
N LEU A 57 10.84 18.41 -25.45
CA LEU A 57 10.67 19.04 -24.16
C LEU A 57 10.10 18.00 -23.19
N ASP A 58 10.82 17.73 -22.09
CA ASP A 58 10.34 16.87 -21.00
C ASP A 58 9.38 17.67 -20.11
N VAL A 59 8.15 17.20 -20.02
CA VAL A 59 7.08 17.78 -19.18
C VAL A 59 6.56 16.74 -18.17
N THR A 60 7.30 15.68 -17.96
CA THR A 60 6.92 14.53 -17.12
C THR A 60 6.50 14.96 -15.70
N GLU A 61 7.25 15.87 -15.10
CA GLU A 61 6.99 16.31 -13.72
C GLU A 61 6.15 17.60 -13.63
N THR A 62 5.84 18.23 -14.77
CA THR A 62 5.21 19.57 -14.80
C THR A 62 3.84 19.60 -14.11
N ILE A 63 3.06 18.51 -14.20
CA ILE A 63 1.70 18.44 -13.64
C ILE A 63 1.73 18.03 -12.16
N ALA A 64 2.53 17.02 -11.82
CA ALA A 64 2.55 16.43 -10.48
C ALA A 64 3.67 16.97 -9.58
N GLY A 65 4.64 17.72 -10.14
CA GLY A 65 5.83 18.19 -9.45
C GLY A 65 6.79 17.06 -9.03
N ARG A 66 6.60 15.85 -9.59
CA ARG A 66 7.36 14.64 -9.24
C ARG A 66 7.12 13.54 -10.28
N PRO A 67 7.98 12.50 -10.32
CA PRO A 67 7.72 11.32 -11.14
C PRO A 67 6.40 10.63 -10.74
N VAL A 68 5.64 10.21 -11.75
CA VAL A 68 4.43 9.39 -11.59
C VAL A 68 4.74 8.01 -12.15
N TYR A 69 4.19 6.97 -11.53
CA TYR A 69 4.42 5.59 -11.92
C TYR A 69 3.12 4.94 -12.38
N LYS A 70 3.23 4.09 -13.41
CA LYS A 70 2.13 3.26 -13.89
C LYS A 70 1.90 2.09 -12.95
N SER A 71 0.70 1.53 -13.01
CA SER A 71 0.42 0.26 -12.35
C SER A 71 1.44 -0.81 -12.77
N ARG A 72 1.71 -1.74 -11.87
CA ARG A 72 2.61 -2.87 -12.14
C ARG A 72 1.85 -4.19 -12.13
N ALA A 73 2.38 -5.17 -12.84
CA ALA A 73 1.83 -6.51 -12.83
C ALA A 73 2.45 -7.32 -11.69
N ILE A 74 1.62 -8.08 -10.97
CA ILE A 74 2.07 -9.10 -10.03
C ILE A 74 1.61 -10.44 -10.58
N LYS A 75 2.55 -11.38 -10.73
CA LYS A 75 2.31 -12.72 -11.26
C LYS A 75 2.87 -13.77 -10.30
N ILE A 76 1.98 -14.46 -9.62
CA ILE A 76 2.33 -15.48 -8.62
C ILE A 76 2.06 -16.84 -9.23
N GLU A 77 3.12 -17.59 -9.56
CA GLU A 77 3.01 -18.94 -10.03
C GLU A 77 3.02 -19.90 -8.84
N LEU A 78 1.99 -20.73 -8.76
CA LEU A 78 1.75 -21.63 -7.65
C LEU A 78 1.78 -23.07 -8.11
N ALA A 79 2.44 -23.93 -7.33
CA ALA A 79 2.41 -25.36 -7.50
C ALA A 79 2.04 -26.04 -6.18
N GLY A 80 1.23 -27.09 -6.29
CA GLY A 80 0.81 -27.88 -5.13
C GLY A 80 0.55 -29.33 -5.47
N ALA A 81 0.50 -30.17 -4.45
CA ALA A 81 0.16 -31.57 -4.59
C ALA A 81 -1.13 -31.87 -3.83
N HIS A 82 -2.14 -32.32 -4.56
CA HIS A 82 -3.43 -32.74 -4.04
C HIS A 82 -3.85 -34.08 -4.64
N ASP A 83 -4.86 -34.71 -4.05
CA ASP A 83 -5.44 -35.90 -4.67
C ASP A 83 -5.99 -35.54 -6.06
N ARG A 84 -5.87 -36.47 -6.98
CA ARG A 84 -6.29 -36.29 -8.38
C ARG A 84 -7.74 -35.79 -8.52
N TYR A 85 -8.62 -36.23 -7.62
CA TYR A 85 -10.04 -35.88 -7.67
C TYR A 85 -10.36 -34.57 -6.96
N ASP A 86 -9.48 -34.07 -6.07
CA ASP A 86 -9.71 -32.84 -5.32
C ASP A 86 -9.33 -31.58 -6.07
N TRP A 87 -8.46 -31.65 -7.07
CA TRP A 87 -7.96 -30.47 -7.77
C TRP A 87 -9.05 -29.60 -8.39
N GLN A 88 -10.08 -30.20 -8.98
CA GLN A 88 -11.18 -29.42 -9.58
C GLN A 88 -11.97 -28.66 -8.50
N ASN A 89 -12.19 -29.28 -7.36
CA ASN A 89 -12.84 -28.63 -6.24
C ASN A 89 -11.95 -27.54 -5.64
N GLN A 90 -10.65 -27.81 -5.50
CA GLN A 90 -9.69 -26.86 -4.94
C GLN A 90 -9.56 -25.60 -5.81
N ILE A 91 -9.37 -25.74 -7.12
CA ILE A 91 -9.26 -24.58 -8.00
C ILE A 91 -10.57 -23.79 -8.07
N SER A 92 -11.71 -24.47 -8.00
CA SER A 92 -13.02 -23.82 -7.94
C SER A 92 -13.18 -23.01 -6.64
N ARG A 93 -12.74 -23.55 -5.51
CA ARG A 93 -12.76 -22.83 -4.22
C ARG A 93 -11.85 -21.60 -4.26
N ILE A 94 -10.64 -21.73 -4.81
CA ILE A 94 -9.68 -20.61 -4.95
C ILE A 94 -10.27 -19.52 -5.84
N ARG A 95 -10.81 -19.89 -7.01
CA ARG A 95 -11.47 -18.93 -7.92
C ARG A 95 -12.64 -18.22 -7.23
N ASN A 96 -13.52 -18.96 -6.60
CA ASN A 96 -14.66 -18.37 -5.89
C ASN A 96 -14.24 -17.44 -4.75
N ALA A 97 -13.07 -17.68 -4.14
CA ALA A 97 -12.54 -16.89 -3.05
C ALA A 97 -11.94 -15.55 -3.50
N ILE A 98 -11.16 -15.53 -4.58
CA ILE A 98 -10.32 -14.36 -4.92
C ILE A 98 -10.48 -13.85 -6.36
N ASP A 99 -10.97 -14.65 -7.31
CA ASP A 99 -11.01 -14.27 -8.72
C ASP A 99 -11.92 -13.06 -8.97
N GLY A 100 -11.42 -12.09 -9.72
CA GLY A 100 -12.10 -10.82 -9.97
C GLY A 100 -12.23 -9.90 -8.76
N ARG A 101 -11.70 -10.23 -7.58
CA ARG A 101 -11.82 -9.43 -6.35
C ARG A 101 -10.63 -8.52 -6.14
N LEU A 102 -10.88 -7.39 -5.46
CA LEU A 102 -9.81 -6.54 -4.96
C LEU A 102 -9.18 -7.20 -3.74
N VAL A 103 -7.88 -7.45 -3.81
CA VAL A 103 -7.12 -8.14 -2.77
C VAL A 103 -5.93 -7.33 -2.30
N LYS A 104 -5.47 -7.63 -1.10
CA LYS A 104 -4.14 -7.30 -0.60
C LYS A 104 -3.32 -8.59 -0.59
N VAL A 105 -2.09 -8.52 -1.03
CA VAL A 105 -1.15 -9.63 -1.05
C VAL A 105 0.05 -9.27 -0.19
N ILE A 106 0.33 -10.11 0.81
CA ILE A 106 1.45 -10.01 1.73
C ILE A 106 2.33 -11.22 1.49
N PHE A 107 3.55 -11.01 1.06
CA PHE A 107 4.51 -12.09 0.84
C PHE A 107 5.23 -12.49 2.13
N ASP A 108 5.59 -13.77 2.26
CA ASP A 108 6.27 -14.29 3.47
C ASP A 108 7.68 -13.70 3.66
N ASP A 109 8.29 -13.16 2.62
CA ASP A 109 9.59 -12.47 2.65
C ASP A 109 9.50 -10.96 2.95
N ASP A 110 8.30 -10.36 2.83
CA ASP A 110 8.04 -8.94 3.15
C ASP A 110 6.73 -8.81 3.94
N THR A 111 6.73 -9.31 5.16
CA THR A 111 5.53 -9.31 6.03
C THR A 111 5.14 -7.93 6.56
N GLY A 112 5.98 -6.91 6.37
CA GLY A 112 5.71 -5.52 6.75
C GLY A 112 4.88 -4.74 5.74
N HIS A 113 4.71 -5.26 4.54
CA HIS A 113 4.04 -4.56 3.45
C HIS A 113 3.00 -5.43 2.75
N TYR A 114 2.07 -4.77 2.06
CA TYR A 114 1.13 -5.44 1.17
C TYR A 114 1.03 -4.75 -0.18
N TRP A 115 0.78 -5.53 -1.20
CA TRP A 115 0.39 -5.07 -2.53
C TRP A 115 -1.11 -5.11 -2.69
N LYS A 116 -1.67 -4.19 -3.47
CA LYS A 116 -3.11 -4.08 -3.65
C LYS A 116 -3.46 -4.04 -5.12
N GLY A 117 -4.43 -4.85 -5.51
CA GLY A 117 -4.94 -4.88 -6.88
C GLY A 117 -6.04 -5.91 -7.04
N ARG A 118 -6.53 -6.07 -8.27
CA ARG A 118 -7.60 -7.02 -8.58
C ARG A 118 -7.01 -8.33 -9.08
N ALA A 119 -7.27 -9.41 -8.35
CA ALA A 119 -6.74 -10.73 -8.66
C ALA A 119 -7.54 -11.43 -9.78
N SER A 120 -6.82 -12.22 -10.56
CA SER A 120 -7.34 -13.17 -11.55
C SER A 120 -6.63 -14.50 -11.40
N VAL A 121 -7.36 -15.62 -11.48
CA VAL A 121 -6.82 -16.97 -11.31
C VAL A 121 -6.83 -17.69 -12.65
N ASN A 122 -5.66 -17.87 -13.23
CA ASN A 122 -5.44 -18.35 -14.60
C ASN A 122 -4.54 -19.59 -14.66
N GLY A 123 -4.40 -20.19 -15.86
CA GLY A 123 -3.34 -21.14 -16.20
C GLY A 123 -3.36 -22.44 -15.40
N PHE A 124 -4.56 -22.93 -14.99
CA PHE A 124 -4.62 -24.20 -14.27
C PHE A 124 -4.24 -25.38 -15.15
N GLU A 125 -3.14 -26.04 -14.79
CA GLU A 125 -2.67 -27.28 -15.40
C GLU A 125 -2.50 -28.36 -14.33
N ARG A 126 -2.73 -29.59 -14.72
CA ARG A 126 -2.63 -30.73 -13.82
C ARG A 126 -1.90 -31.91 -14.45
N GLN A 127 -0.92 -32.43 -13.73
CA GLN A 127 -0.22 -33.66 -14.04
C GLN A 127 -0.35 -34.63 -12.85
N ARG A 128 -1.28 -35.59 -12.97
CA ARG A 128 -1.62 -36.51 -11.88
C ARG A 128 -2.01 -35.80 -10.58
N GLN A 129 -1.14 -35.81 -9.55
CA GLN A 129 -1.34 -35.16 -8.26
C GLN A 129 -0.80 -33.73 -8.24
N LEU A 130 0.18 -33.41 -9.09
CA LEU A 130 0.74 -32.07 -9.18
C LEU A 130 -0.20 -31.18 -9.99
N GLY A 131 -0.52 -30.03 -9.44
CA GLY A 131 -1.25 -28.96 -10.13
C GLY A 131 -0.50 -27.65 -10.03
N THR A 132 -0.58 -26.87 -11.11
CA THR A 132 -0.02 -25.53 -11.20
C THR A 132 -1.09 -24.56 -11.64
N PHE A 133 -1.03 -23.33 -11.14
CA PHE A 133 -1.88 -22.23 -11.58
C PHE A 133 -1.21 -20.89 -11.26
N THR A 134 -1.72 -19.84 -11.83
CA THR A 134 -1.18 -18.49 -11.65
C THR A 134 -2.25 -17.58 -11.08
N ILE A 135 -1.85 -16.77 -10.10
CA ILE A 135 -2.63 -15.63 -9.64
C ILE A 135 -1.99 -14.39 -10.25
N GLU A 136 -2.75 -13.66 -11.04
CA GLU A 136 -2.32 -12.46 -11.73
C GLU A 136 -3.05 -11.23 -11.18
N ILE A 137 -2.32 -10.16 -10.96
CA ILE A 137 -2.84 -8.83 -10.64
C ILE A 137 -2.22 -7.89 -11.66
N PRO A 138 -2.87 -7.72 -12.84
CA PRO A 138 -2.26 -7.01 -13.96
C PRO A 138 -2.06 -5.51 -13.68
N ASP A 139 -2.92 -4.94 -12.85
CA ASP A 139 -2.95 -3.51 -12.50
C ASP A 139 -2.89 -3.33 -10.98
N ALA A 140 -1.83 -3.83 -10.36
CA ALA A 140 -1.55 -3.53 -8.96
C ALA A 140 -1.08 -2.08 -8.80
N ASP A 141 -1.33 -1.49 -7.64
CA ASP A 141 -0.78 -0.18 -7.31
C ASP A 141 0.75 -0.20 -7.46
N PRO A 142 1.39 0.87 -7.96
CA PRO A 142 2.84 0.89 -8.17
C PRO A 142 3.65 0.81 -6.87
N TYR A 143 3.04 1.19 -5.76
CA TYR A 143 3.64 1.18 -4.43
C TYR A 143 3.14 0.00 -3.60
N LYS A 144 4.03 -0.59 -2.81
CA LYS A 144 3.63 -1.43 -1.68
C LYS A 144 3.29 -0.55 -0.48
N TYR A 145 2.30 -0.95 0.28
CA TYR A 145 1.79 -0.20 1.43
C TYR A 145 2.26 -0.84 2.73
N GLU A 146 2.63 -0.03 3.72
CA GLU A 146 2.87 -0.53 5.07
C GLU A 146 1.59 -1.17 5.65
N ILE A 147 1.73 -2.27 6.39
CA ILE A 147 0.59 -2.94 7.02
C ILE A 147 -0.03 -2.08 8.11
N THR A 148 0.81 -1.46 8.94
CA THR A 148 0.37 -0.57 10.00
C THR A 148 0.12 0.84 9.47
N SER A 149 -0.91 1.50 9.96
CA SER A 149 -1.14 2.94 9.71
C SER A 149 -0.54 3.78 10.84
N SER A 150 -0.45 5.10 10.62
CA SER A 150 0.11 6.01 11.62
C SER A 150 -0.70 6.14 12.91
N GLN A 151 -1.96 5.69 12.94
CA GLN A 151 -2.77 5.64 14.15
C GLN A 151 -2.63 4.34 14.94
N GLU A 152 -2.07 3.29 14.34
CA GLU A 152 -1.88 2.00 14.98
C GLU A 152 -0.57 1.97 15.77
N PRO A 153 -0.55 1.36 16.99
CA PRO A 153 0.69 1.21 17.73
C PRO A 153 1.74 0.46 16.93
N TRP A 154 2.97 0.91 17.05
CA TRP A 154 4.11 0.26 16.42
C TRP A 154 4.27 -1.18 16.89
N LEU A 155 4.47 -2.11 15.95
CA LEU A 155 4.69 -3.52 16.21
C LEU A 155 6.14 -3.91 15.92
N TRP A 156 6.74 -4.70 16.81
CA TRP A 156 8.13 -5.15 16.66
C TRP A 156 8.34 -6.12 15.51
N ASP A 157 7.37 -6.98 15.25
CA ASP A 157 7.54 -8.17 14.39
C ASP A 157 7.65 -7.84 12.88
N PRO A 158 6.89 -6.88 12.30
CA PRO A 158 7.06 -6.51 10.90
C PRO A 158 8.04 -5.36 10.66
N PHE A 159 8.71 -4.82 11.71
CA PHE A 159 9.53 -3.61 11.59
C PHE A 159 10.93 -3.91 11.06
N SER A 160 11.33 -3.23 9.97
CA SER A 160 12.71 -3.23 9.50
C SER A 160 13.51 -2.18 10.27
N PHE A 161 14.59 -2.59 10.92
CA PHE A 161 15.51 -1.68 11.62
C PHE A 161 16.46 -0.93 10.66
N GLU A 162 16.57 -1.37 9.42
CA GLU A 162 17.43 -0.73 8.41
C GLU A 162 16.68 0.42 7.71
N ASP A 163 15.43 0.19 7.31
CA ASP A 163 14.66 1.13 6.48
C ASP A 163 13.35 1.61 7.15
N GLY A 164 13.00 1.03 8.29
CA GLY A 164 11.73 1.32 8.96
C GLY A 164 11.70 2.70 9.61
N VAL A 165 10.62 3.44 9.39
CA VAL A 165 10.33 4.70 10.05
C VAL A 165 9.13 4.53 10.98
N ILE A 166 9.31 4.87 12.27
CA ILE A 166 8.19 4.85 13.22
C ILE A 166 7.28 6.03 12.92
N ARG A 167 6.07 5.75 12.45
CA ARG A 167 5.07 6.76 12.03
C ARG A 167 3.88 6.88 12.98
N TYR A 168 3.99 6.33 14.19
CA TYR A 168 2.90 6.37 15.15
C TYR A 168 2.59 7.81 15.57
N LEU A 169 1.41 8.27 15.21
CA LEU A 169 0.92 9.61 15.52
C LEU A 169 -0.30 9.60 16.44
N GLY A 170 -0.84 8.48 16.85
CA GLY A 170 -1.89 8.28 17.84
C GLY A 170 -2.83 9.47 18.08
N GLU A 171 -3.73 9.35 19.03
CA GLU A 171 -4.53 10.49 19.48
C GLU A 171 -3.68 11.50 20.26
N ARG A 172 -3.79 12.78 19.90
CA ARG A 172 -3.03 13.87 20.52
C ARG A 172 -3.94 15.05 20.82
N GLY A 173 -3.82 15.58 22.04
CA GLY A 173 -4.36 16.89 22.37
C GLY A 173 -3.55 18.00 21.69
N ILE A 174 -4.23 18.90 21.00
CA ILE A 174 -3.63 20.08 20.38
C ILE A 174 -4.11 21.36 21.07
N ASN A 175 -3.23 22.33 21.12
CA ASN A 175 -3.51 23.71 21.53
C ASN A 175 -3.02 24.65 20.43
N ASP A 176 -3.36 25.93 20.56
CA ASP A 176 -2.90 26.95 19.61
C ASP A 176 -1.37 26.96 19.48
N GLY A 177 -0.88 26.84 18.25
CA GLY A 177 0.54 26.74 17.93
C GLY A 177 1.16 25.35 18.07
N THR A 178 0.40 24.30 18.41
CA THR A 178 0.91 22.93 18.48
C THR A 178 1.40 22.48 17.10
N GLN A 179 2.62 21.94 17.06
CA GLN A 179 3.22 21.39 15.84
C GLN A 179 3.32 19.87 15.91
N ILE A 180 2.91 19.21 14.83
CA ILE A 180 3.05 17.76 14.64
C ILE A 180 3.80 17.53 13.33
N THR A 181 4.92 16.83 13.43
CA THR A 181 5.73 16.48 12.26
C THR A 181 5.31 15.12 11.72
N ILE A 182 4.99 15.09 10.43
CA ILE A 182 4.73 13.86 9.68
C ILE A 182 6.00 13.51 8.90
N PRO A 183 6.62 12.35 9.13
CA PRO A 183 7.82 11.94 8.42
C PRO A 183 7.59 11.87 6.91
N LYS A 184 8.60 12.25 6.16
CA LYS A 184 8.65 12.17 4.69
C LYS A 184 8.33 10.77 4.16
N GLY A 185 7.91 10.69 2.92
CA GLY A 185 7.62 9.41 2.25
C GLY A 185 7.67 9.51 0.74
N ASN A 186 8.05 8.41 0.10
CA ASN A 186 8.18 8.33 -1.36
C ASN A 186 6.83 8.33 -2.08
N MET A 187 5.81 7.79 -1.43
CA MET A 187 4.44 7.76 -1.95
C MET A 187 3.69 9.03 -1.53
N SER A 188 3.02 9.68 -2.49
CA SER A 188 2.17 10.83 -2.18
C SER A 188 0.89 10.40 -1.49
N VAL A 189 0.73 10.81 -0.24
CA VAL A 189 -0.45 10.50 0.57
C VAL A 189 -1.06 11.78 1.11
N VAL A 190 -2.39 11.86 1.06
CA VAL A 190 -3.15 12.90 1.77
C VAL A 190 -3.55 12.32 3.13
N PRO A 191 -3.03 12.84 4.25
CA PRO A 191 -3.41 12.36 5.57
C PRO A 191 -4.87 12.68 5.86
N ILE A 192 -5.52 11.82 6.65
CA ILE A 192 -6.84 12.09 7.24
C ILE A 192 -6.60 12.66 8.62
N ILE A 193 -7.14 13.83 8.88
CA ILE A 193 -7.09 14.48 10.20
C ILE A 193 -8.46 14.31 10.83
N THR A 194 -8.60 13.39 11.75
CA THR A 194 -9.85 13.17 12.50
C THR A 194 -9.84 14.02 13.75
N VAL A 195 -10.82 14.90 13.90
CA VAL A 195 -11.03 15.69 15.12
C VAL A 195 -12.05 14.95 15.98
N THR A 196 -11.62 14.43 17.13
CA THR A 196 -12.48 13.64 18.04
C THR A 196 -13.26 14.54 18.98
N ASP A 197 -12.59 15.54 19.57
CA ASP A 197 -13.20 16.51 20.49
C ASP A 197 -12.75 17.93 20.17
N ILE A 198 -13.68 18.87 20.09
CA ILE A 198 -13.40 20.30 19.96
C ILE A 198 -13.64 20.97 21.31
N LEU A 199 -12.56 21.41 21.95
CA LEU A 199 -12.62 22.11 23.23
C LEU A 199 -12.70 23.64 23.05
N HIS A 200 -12.00 24.17 22.03
CA HIS A 200 -12.03 25.59 21.65
C HIS A 200 -11.97 25.73 20.12
N ALA A 201 -13.04 26.27 19.56
CA ALA A 201 -13.16 26.59 18.12
C ALA A 201 -12.68 28.04 17.82
N PRO A 202 -12.26 28.33 16.57
CA PRO A 202 -12.15 27.41 15.46
C PRO A 202 -10.90 26.53 15.56
N VAL A 203 -11.03 25.24 15.20
CA VAL A 203 -9.86 24.36 15.03
C VAL A 203 -9.35 24.52 13.61
N THR A 204 -8.07 24.83 13.47
CA THR A 204 -7.45 25.10 12.17
C THR A 204 -6.14 24.34 12.03
N VAL A 205 -5.72 24.12 10.77
CA VAL A 205 -4.43 23.53 10.45
C VAL A 205 -3.78 24.26 9.27
N SER A 206 -2.49 24.48 9.38
CA SER A 206 -1.62 24.86 8.26
C SER A 206 -0.49 23.84 8.14
N ALA A 207 0.12 23.74 6.97
CA ALA A 207 1.20 22.80 6.73
C ALA A 207 2.42 23.48 6.11
N SER A 208 3.61 23.01 6.43
CA SER A 208 4.84 23.49 5.81
C SER A 208 4.77 23.34 4.28
N GLY A 209 5.18 24.38 3.54
CA GLY A 209 5.16 24.38 2.07
C GLY A 209 3.78 24.54 1.42
N VAL A 210 2.71 24.68 2.21
CA VAL A 210 1.34 24.88 1.71
C VAL A 210 0.85 26.26 2.13
N SER A 211 0.35 27.04 1.16
CA SER A 211 -0.22 28.35 1.45
C SER A 211 -1.63 28.23 2.01
N GLY A 212 -1.88 28.93 3.11
CA GLY A 212 -3.21 29.04 3.72
C GLY A 212 -3.39 28.20 4.98
N THR A 213 -4.48 28.51 5.68
CA THR A 213 -4.93 27.83 6.90
C THR A 213 -6.30 27.22 6.61
N PHE A 214 -6.50 25.98 7.00
CA PHE A 214 -7.73 25.22 6.74
C PHE A 214 -8.47 25.02 8.05
N THR A 215 -9.78 25.25 8.03
CA THR A 215 -10.64 24.99 9.18
C THR A 215 -11.04 23.52 9.21
N LEU A 216 -10.85 22.88 10.37
CA LEU A 216 -11.22 21.49 10.59
C LEU A 216 -12.63 21.39 11.19
N GLN A 217 -13.38 20.39 10.77
CA GLN A 217 -14.67 20.01 11.32
C GLN A 217 -14.52 18.81 12.24
N ALA A 218 -15.47 18.58 13.15
CA ALA A 218 -15.51 17.34 13.93
C ALA A 218 -15.63 16.13 12.98
N GLY A 219 -14.89 15.07 13.26
CA GLY A 219 -14.75 13.89 12.40
C GLY A 219 -13.60 14.02 11.40
N ASP A 220 -13.70 13.28 10.30
CA ASP A 220 -12.64 13.12 9.31
C ASP A 220 -12.53 14.32 8.36
N ASN A 221 -11.34 14.88 8.29
CA ASN A 221 -10.99 15.98 7.39
C ASN A 221 -9.91 15.51 6.41
N ARG A 222 -10.15 15.70 5.11
CA ARG A 222 -9.18 15.47 4.04
C ARG A 222 -8.90 16.76 3.31
N ILE A 223 -7.65 17.21 3.35
CA ILE A 223 -7.21 18.45 2.72
C ILE A 223 -6.24 18.07 1.59
N PRO A 224 -6.70 18.07 0.32
CA PRO A 224 -5.88 17.61 -0.81
C PRO A 224 -4.59 18.38 -1.03
N GLN A 225 -4.50 19.60 -0.51
CA GLN A 225 -3.32 20.46 -0.57
C GLN A 225 -2.21 19.98 0.39
N ILE A 226 -2.59 19.35 1.51
CA ILE A 226 -1.64 18.79 2.48
C ILE A 226 -1.29 17.38 2.04
N ARG A 227 -0.09 17.21 1.51
CA ARG A 227 0.41 15.92 1.01
C ARG A 227 1.73 15.58 1.65
N VAL A 228 1.84 14.36 2.12
CA VAL A 228 3.12 13.77 2.53
C VAL A 228 3.75 13.19 1.28
N CYS A 229 4.80 13.80 0.78
CA CYS A 229 5.55 13.29 -0.38
C CYS A 229 6.91 13.97 -0.48
N GLY A 230 7.89 13.30 -1.07
CA GLY A 230 9.22 13.85 -1.34
C GLY A 230 10.19 13.75 -0.16
N ASP A 231 11.22 14.59 -0.19
CA ASP A 231 12.42 14.45 0.64
C ASP A 231 12.38 15.23 1.96
N SER A 232 11.28 15.92 2.26
CA SER A 232 11.14 16.72 3.47
C SER A 232 9.92 16.31 4.28
N ASP A 233 10.05 16.39 5.60
CA ASP A 233 8.96 16.19 6.53
C ASP A 233 7.90 17.27 6.38
N VAL A 234 6.64 16.92 6.63
CA VAL A 234 5.52 17.86 6.66
C VAL A 234 5.23 18.25 8.10
N VAL A 235 5.39 19.52 8.42
CA VAL A 235 5.04 20.04 9.74
C VAL A 235 3.64 20.65 9.68
N LEU A 236 2.72 20.04 10.43
CA LEU A 236 1.38 20.58 10.65
C LEU A 236 1.39 21.51 11.86
N THR A 237 0.88 22.73 11.70
CA THR A 237 0.69 23.68 12.80
C THR A 237 -0.80 23.89 13.02
N PHE A 238 -1.26 23.63 14.23
CA PHE A 238 -2.67 23.69 14.62
C PHE A 238 -3.00 24.99 15.35
N GLY A 239 -4.23 25.45 15.18
CA GLY A 239 -4.84 26.52 15.96
C GLY A 239 -6.13 26.03 16.63
N GLY A 240 -6.49 26.64 17.78
CA GLY A 240 -7.59 26.18 18.60
C GLY A 240 -7.18 25.05 19.56
N THR A 241 -8.16 24.43 20.23
CA THR A 241 -7.92 23.33 21.18
C THR A 241 -8.85 22.17 20.88
N ALA A 242 -8.27 21.01 20.63
CA ALA A 242 -9.00 19.80 20.23
C ALA A 242 -8.18 18.53 20.51
N ASN A 243 -8.82 17.37 20.42
CA ASN A 243 -8.12 16.10 20.26
C ASN A 243 -8.14 15.71 18.78
N VAL A 244 -7.00 15.31 18.24
CA VAL A 244 -6.83 14.95 16.83
C VAL A 244 -6.11 13.61 16.68
N ILE A 245 -6.49 12.87 15.65
CA ILE A 245 -5.80 11.69 15.16
C ILE A 245 -5.37 11.98 13.73
N ILE A 246 -4.12 11.71 13.39
CA ILE A 246 -3.61 11.85 12.04
C ILE A 246 -3.38 10.45 11.49
N ASP A 247 -4.19 10.06 10.51
CA ASP A 247 -4.10 8.75 9.87
C ASP A 247 -3.58 8.88 8.44
N TYR A 248 -2.47 8.23 8.17
CA TYR A 248 -1.95 8.00 6.83
C TYR A 248 -1.20 6.69 6.79
N ARG A 249 -1.11 6.13 5.60
CA ARG A 249 -0.36 4.90 5.35
C ARG A 249 0.74 5.19 4.34
N ALA A 250 1.96 4.95 4.72
CA ALA A 250 3.09 5.13 3.83
C ALA A 250 3.25 3.93 2.88
N GLY A 251 4.06 4.12 1.87
CA GLY A 251 4.40 3.08 0.91
C GLY A 251 5.74 3.37 0.25
N SER A 252 6.30 2.31 -0.34
CA SER A 252 7.54 2.37 -1.13
C SER A 252 7.35 1.67 -2.49
N LEU A 253 8.22 1.99 -3.45
CA LEU A 253 8.23 1.38 -4.79
C LEU A 253 8.75 -0.05 -4.73
#